data_fa6088e5db3ba14be3f1e7ca87a7267a
#
_entry.id   fa6088e5db3ba14be3f1e7ca87a7267a
#
_cell.length_a   1.000
_cell.length_b   1.000
_cell.length_c   1.000
_cell.angle_alpha   90.00
_cell.angle_beta   90.00
_cell.angle_gamma   90.00
#
_symmetry.space_group_name_H-M   'P 1'
#
loop_
_entity.id
_entity.type
_entity.pdbx_description
1 polymer ?
#
loop_
_entity_poly.entity_id
_entity_poly.type
_entity_poly.pdbx_seq_one_letter_code
_entity_poly.pdbx_strand_id
1 'polypeptide(L)'
;CLEELQRDGRVKSSLEFLAMDPGYAPANRALIEENAALLELPLHIFETQIFGAVASVEKNPCYLCARMRRGYLYEEAKKLGCNKIALGHHFDDVIETILMGIFYGGQMQSMPPKLKSTSHPGMQLIRPLYYVHEEDIVRWKEHNGLSFLRCACRFTENCARHEEESKRYEMKKLVAQMKKTNPNADISIFRSAYNVHVDTLIEYDTKGKRYPFLERYDEK
;
A
#
# COMPACT_ATOMS: atom_id res chain seq x y z
N CYS A 1 16.54 4.55 -1.63
CA CYS A 1 15.77 5.36 -2.62
C CYS A 1 15.62 6.83 -2.21
N LEU A 2 14.71 7.16 -1.26
CA LEU A 2 14.44 8.57 -0.92
C LEU A 2 15.68 9.27 -0.35
N GLU A 3 16.47 8.58 0.45
CA GLU A 3 17.72 9.09 1.02
C GLU A 3 18.75 9.41 -0.08
N GLU A 4 18.90 8.54 -1.06
CA GLU A 4 19.78 8.77 -2.22
C GLU A 4 19.33 9.98 -3.03
N LEU A 5 18.02 10.13 -3.28
CA LEU A 5 17.46 11.31 -3.95
C LEU A 5 17.69 12.59 -3.16
N GLN A 6 17.71 12.51 -1.83
CA GLN A 6 18.03 13.64 -0.93
C GLN A 6 19.52 13.97 -1.02
N ARG A 7 20.41 12.99 -0.93
CA ARG A 7 21.86 13.15 -1.08
C ARG A 7 22.24 13.80 -2.43
N ASP A 8 21.56 13.38 -3.49
CA ASP A 8 21.73 13.95 -4.83
C ASP A 8 21.16 15.37 -4.99
N GLY A 9 20.57 15.95 -3.94
CA GLY A 9 19.96 17.28 -3.98
C GLY A 9 18.70 17.40 -4.82
N ARG A 10 18.17 16.30 -5.35
CA ARG A 10 16.97 16.28 -6.19
C ARG A 10 15.70 16.55 -5.39
N VAL A 11 15.71 16.23 -4.09
CA VAL A 11 14.57 16.42 -3.20
C VAL A 11 15.03 17.16 -1.93
N LYS A 12 14.51 18.36 -1.72
CA LYS A 12 14.72 19.10 -0.47
C LYS A 12 13.70 18.61 0.57
N SER A 13 14.11 17.69 1.42
CA SER A 13 13.27 17.10 2.47
C SER A 13 14.12 16.64 3.64
N SER A 14 13.56 16.57 4.83
CA SER A 14 14.06 15.73 5.92
C SER A 14 13.38 14.36 5.84
N LEU A 15 14.11 13.31 6.19
CA LEU A 15 13.59 11.95 6.21
C LEU A 15 13.67 11.41 7.64
N GLU A 16 12.55 10.85 8.10
CA GLU A 16 12.45 10.10 9.34
C GLU A 16 12.06 8.66 9.01
N PHE A 17 12.77 7.71 9.57
CA PHE A 17 12.50 6.28 9.37
C PHE A 17 11.77 5.75 10.60
N LEU A 18 10.53 5.34 10.40
CA LEU A 18 9.61 5.00 11.46
C LEU A 18 9.11 3.57 11.32
N ALA A 19 9.33 2.75 12.33
CA ALA A 19 8.75 1.42 12.44
C ALA A 19 7.81 1.34 13.64
N MET A 20 6.64 0.77 13.41
CA MET A 20 5.70 0.50 14.48
C MET A 20 5.80 -0.96 14.91
N ASP A 21 6.01 -1.20 16.19
CA ASP A 21 5.89 -2.51 16.80
C ASP A 21 4.48 -2.70 17.37
N PRO A 22 3.60 -3.48 16.73
CA PRO A 22 2.25 -3.74 17.20
C PRO A 22 2.17 -4.88 18.23
N GLY A 23 3.29 -5.35 18.75
CA GLY A 23 3.46 -6.50 19.62
C GLY A 23 4.12 -7.68 18.90
N TYR A 24 5.18 -7.44 18.16
CA TYR A 24 5.95 -8.46 17.44
C TYR A 24 6.58 -9.49 18.41
N ALA A 25 6.82 -10.71 17.90
CA ALA A 25 7.75 -11.61 18.54
C ALA A 25 9.17 -11.03 18.49
N PRO A 26 10.02 -11.26 19.51
CA PRO A 26 11.37 -10.68 19.58
C PRO A 26 12.20 -10.91 18.31
N ALA A 27 12.14 -12.09 17.70
CA ALA A 27 12.85 -12.41 16.47
C ALA A 27 12.40 -11.54 15.28
N ASN A 28 11.12 -11.19 15.19
CA ASN A 28 10.60 -10.33 14.13
C ASN A 28 11.05 -8.88 14.30
N ARG A 29 11.12 -8.41 15.54
CA ARG A 29 11.65 -7.09 15.85
C ARG A 29 13.15 -7.01 15.55
N ALA A 30 13.93 -8.01 15.99
CA ALA A 30 15.36 -8.09 15.72
C ALA A 30 15.66 -8.00 14.22
N LEU A 31 14.90 -8.70 13.38
CA LEU A 31 15.07 -8.65 11.93
C LEU A 31 14.84 -7.26 11.33
N ILE A 32 13.89 -6.48 11.88
CA ILE A 32 13.66 -5.09 11.45
C ILE A 32 14.87 -4.22 11.83
N GLU A 33 15.39 -4.38 13.05
CA GLU A 33 16.54 -3.65 13.55
C GLU A 33 17.82 -4.01 12.79
N GLU A 34 18.04 -5.30 12.49
CA GLU A 34 19.16 -5.79 11.68
C GLU A 34 19.14 -5.20 10.25
N ASN A 35 17.98 -5.20 9.59
CA ASN A 35 17.83 -4.59 8.27
C ASN A 35 18.12 -3.08 8.31
N ALA A 36 17.65 -2.37 9.34
CA ALA A 36 17.92 -0.95 9.50
C ALA A 36 19.41 -0.67 9.72
N ALA A 37 20.08 -1.50 10.55
CA ALA A 37 21.52 -1.39 10.80
C ALA A 37 22.32 -1.68 9.52
N LEU A 38 21.95 -2.72 8.76
CA LEU A 38 22.60 -3.07 7.49
C LEU A 38 22.50 -1.93 6.45
N LEU A 39 21.40 -1.19 6.46
CA LEU A 39 21.16 -0.05 5.58
C LEU A 39 21.62 1.30 6.18
N GLU A 40 22.22 1.28 7.38
CA GLU A 40 22.66 2.48 8.12
C GLU A 40 21.56 3.52 8.32
N LEU A 41 20.29 3.05 8.54
CA LEU A 41 19.14 3.92 8.71
C LEU A 41 18.90 4.27 10.18
N PRO A 42 18.72 5.56 10.52
CA PRO A 42 18.32 6.00 11.86
C PRO A 42 16.86 5.67 12.13
N LEU A 43 16.58 4.43 12.54
CA LEU A 43 15.23 3.91 12.70
C LEU A 43 14.64 4.28 14.06
N HIS A 44 13.50 4.99 14.07
CA HIS A 44 12.67 5.20 15.25
C HIS A 44 11.63 4.09 15.37
N ILE A 45 11.70 3.31 16.45
CA ILE A 45 10.71 2.27 16.73
C ILE A 45 9.81 2.75 17.86
N PHE A 46 8.49 2.69 17.64
CA PHE A 46 7.49 2.94 18.68
C PHE A 46 6.58 1.73 18.85
N GLU A 47 6.15 1.48 20.09
CA GLU A 47 5.38 0.31 20.45
C GLU A 47 3.88 0.64 20.57
N THR A 48 3.05 -0.33 20.22
CA THR A 48 1.59 -0.26 20.37
C THR A 48 1.04 -1.62 20.82
N GLN A 49 -0.18 -1.63 21.33
CA GLN A 49 -0.86 -2.86 21.75
C GLN A 49 -1.90 -3.35 20.72
N ILE A 50 -1.66 -3.08 19.43
CA ILE A 50 -2.65 -3.39 18.38
C ILE A 50 -2.96 -4.88 18.32
N PHE A 51 -1.95 -5.75 18.39
CA PHE A 51 -2.19 -7.19 18.32
C PHE A 51 -3.03 -7.70 19.50
N GLY A 52 -2.84 -7.13 20.68
CA GLY A 52 -3.71 -7.42 21.84
C GLY A 52 -5.15 -6.93 21.61
N ALA A 53 -5.30 -5.71 21.10
CA ALA A 53 -6.61 -5.11 20.84
C ALA A 53 -7.44 -5.83 19.77
N VAL A 54 -6.78 -6.37 18.73
CA VAL A 54 -7.49 -7.09 17.65
C VAL A 54 -7.65 -8.59 17.90
N ALA A 55 -7.01 -9.13 18.95
CA ALA A 55 -7.04 -10.57 19.26
C ALA A 55 -8.44 -11.09 19.58
N SER A 56 -9.30 -10.25 20.13
CA SER A 56 -10.69 -10.58 20.51
C SER A 56 -11.72 -10.23 19.42
N VAL A 57 -11.28 -9.73 18.26
CA VAL A 57 -12.18 -9.26 17.20
C VAL A 57 -12.45 -10.38 16.20
N GLU A 58 -13.69 -10.89 16.17
CA GLU A 58 -14.07 -11.98 15.27
C GLU A 58 -14.26 -11.55 13.81
N LYS A 59 -14.77 -10.32 13.57
CA LYS A 59 -15.07 -9.84 12.22
C LYS A 59 -14.00 -8.89 11.72
N ASN A 60 -13.32 -9.28 10.61
CA ASN A 60 -12.34 -8.47 9.90
C ASN A 60 -11.19 -7.92 10.80
N PRO A 61 -10.50 -8.73 11.62
CA PRO A 61 -9.43 -8.25 12.49
C PRO A 61 -8.30 -7.58 11.70
N CYS A 62 -7.98 -8.08 10.51
CA CYS A 62 -6.95 -7.48 9.63
C CYS A 62 -7.32 -6.07 9.16
N TYR A 63 -8.59 -5.80 8.86
CA TYR A 63 -9.04 -4.46 8.49
C TYR A 63 -8.89 -3.48 9.66
N LEU A 64 -9.31 -3.90 10.87
CA LEU A 64 -9.17 -3.07 12.06
C LEU A 64 -7.69 -2.81 12.39
N CYS A 65 -6.86 -3.85 12.35
CA CYS A 65 -5.41 -3.74 12.53
C CYS A 65 -4.80 -2.72 11.55
N ALA A 66 -5.09 -2.84 10.26
CA ALA A 66 -4.58 -1.93 9.25
C ALA A 66 -5.04 -0.47 9.47
N ARG A 67 -6.29 -0.27 9.91
CA ARG A 67 -6.84 1.05 10.23
C ARG A 67 -6.14 1.66 11.45
N MET A 68 -5.97 0.89 12.54
CA MET A 68 -5.28 1.34 13.74
C MET A 68 -3.81 1.68 13.44
N ARG A 69 -3.10 0.78 12.72
CA ARG A 69 -1.71 1.01 12.30
C ARG A 69 -1.55 2.33 11.57
N ARG A 70 -2.46 2.62 10.64
CA ARG A 70 -2.42 3.88 9.89
C ARG A 70 -2.60 5.09 10.80
N GLY A 71 -3.54 5.05 11.75
CA GLY A 71 -3.76 6.13 12.73
C GLY A 71 -2.50 6.43 13.52
N TYR A 72 -1.92 5.42 14.16
CA TYR A 72 -0.68 5.57 14.95
C TYR A 72 0.50 6.09 14.12
N LEU A 73 0.69 5.59 12.89
CA LEU A 73 1.75 6.10 12.02
C LEU A 73 1.57 7.58 11.69
N TYR A 74 0.34 8.06 11.49
CA TYR A 74 0.09 9.48 11.28
C TYR A 74 0.39 10.32 12.52
N GLU A 75 0.00 9.83 13.71
CA GLU A 75 0.25 10.52 14.97
C GLU A 75 1.75 10.63 15.26
N GLU A 76 2.50 9.54 15.14
CA GLU A 76 3.95 9.56 15.37
C GLU A 76 4.70 10.39 14.33
N ALA A 77 4.37 10.28 13.06
CA ALA A 77 4.95 11.13 12.02
C ALA A 77 4.72 12.63 12.30
N LYS A 78 3.52 12.97 12.80
CA LYS A 78 3.22 14.36 13.18
C LYS A 78 4.03 14.83 14.38
N LYS A 79 4.26 13.98 15.38
CA LYS A 79 5.13 14.29 16.54
C LYS A 79 6.57 14.58 16.10
N LEU A 80 7.05 13.86 15.08
CA LEU A 80 8.36 14.08 14.46
C LEU A 80 8.40 15.28 13.51
N GLY A 81 7.35 16.07 13.41
CA GLY A 81 7.27 17.24 12.54
C GLY A 81 7.10 16.92 11.05
N CYS A 82 6.83 15.67 10.71
CA CYS A 82 6.61 15.26 9.32
C CYS A 82 5.28 15.79 8.77
N ASN A 83 5.26 16.13 7.49
CA ASN A 83 4.05 16.53 6.77
C ASN A 83 3.60 15.49 5.73
N LYS A 84 4.35 14.39 5.59
CA LYS A 84 4.05 13.29 4.66
C LYS A 84 4.39 11.94 5.29
N ILE A 85 3.62 10.92 4.91
CA ILE A 85 3.94 9.52 5.13
C ILE A 85 4.22 8.88 3.79
N ALA A 86 5.40 8.28 3.63
CA ALA A 86 5.75 7.47 2.47
C ALA A 86 5.43 5.99 2.75
N LEU A 87 4.59 5.38 1.92
CA LEU A 87 4.27 3.95 2.00
C LEU A 87 4.92 3.19 0.86
N GLY A 88 5.34 1.96 1.13
CA GLY A 88 6.01 1.08 0.19
C GLY A 88 5.12 0.42 -0.87
N HIS A 89 3.89 0.91 -1.08
CA HIS A 89 3.04 0.38 -2.15
C HIS A 89 3.70 0.60 -3.51
N HIS A 90 3.66 -0.45 -4.32
CA HIS A 90 4.34 -0.54 -5.60
C HIS A 90 3.35 -0.79 -6.75
N PHE A 91 3.87 -0.94 -7.99
CA PHE A 91 3.07 -1.11 -9.19
C PHE A 91 2.06 -2.27 -9.10
N ASP A 92 2.48 -3.43 -8.60
CA ASP A 92 1.64 -4.61 -8.51
C ASP A 92 0.49 -4.41 -7.50
N ASP A 93 0.72 -3.71 -6.38
CA ASP A 93 -0.35 -3.31 -5.45
C ASP A 93 -1.45 -2.48 -6.12
N VAL A 94 -1.06 -1.62 -7.07
CA VAL A 94 -2.01 -0.75 -7.79
C VAL A 94 -2.90 -1.58 -8.69
N ILE A 95 -2.32 -2.46 -9.52
CA ILE A 95 -3.08 -3.30 -10.45
C ILE A 95 -3.97 -4.31 -9.71
N GLU A 96 -3.48 -4.91 -8.63
CA GLU A 96 -4.28 -5.77 -7.76
C GLU A 96 -5.46 -5.00 -7.14
N THR A 97 -5.26 -3.75 -6.73
CA THR A 97 -6.33 -2.90 -6.18
C THR A 97 -7.39 -2.58 -7.22
N ILE A 98 -7.00 -2.29 -8.47
CA ILE A 98 -7.93 -2.07 -9.59
C ILE A 98 -8.79 -3.32 -9.80
N LEU A 99 -8.15 -4.49 -9.93
CA LEU A 99 -8.85 -5.75 -10.16
C LEU A 99 -9.76 -6.14 -8.99
N MET A 100 -9.31 -5.95 -7.74
CA MET A 100 -10.15 -6.17 -6.56
C MET A 100 -11.37 -5.26 -6.55
N GLY A 101 -11.21 -4.00 -6.97
CA GLY A 101 -12.33 -3.06 -7.13
C GLY A 101 -13.37 -3.59 -8.10
N ILE A 102 -12.95 -4.07 -9.26
CA ILE A 102 -13.81 -4.60 -10.32
C ILE A 102 -14.48 -5.92 -9.88
N PHE A 103 -13.70 -6.92 -9.46
CA PHE A 103 -14.21 -8.27 -9.24
C PHE A 103 -14.97 -8.45 -7.93
N TYR A 104 -14.64 -7.68 -6.89
CA TYR A 104 -15.23 -7.84 -5.56
C TYR A 104 -15.98 -6.61 -5.07
N GLY A 105 -15.64 -5.44 -5.60
CA GLY A 105 -16.27 -4.19 -5.17
C GLY A 105 -17.33 -3.65 -6.13
N GLY A 106 -17.40 -4.17 -7.37
CA GLY A 106 -18.24 -3.60 -8.43
C GLY A 106 -17.89 -2.14 -8.73
N GLN A 107 -16.63 -1.75 -8.57
CA GLN A 107 -16.18 -0.37 -8.67
C GLN A 107 -14.92 -0.26 -9.53
N MET A 108 -14.89 0.72 -10.41
CA MET A 108 -13.68 1.10 -11.13
C MET A 108 -12.92 2.16 -10.31
N GLN A 109 -12.03 1.70 -9.47
CA GLN A 109 -11.21 2.58 -8.62
C GLN A 109 -9.74 2.12 -8.60
N SER A 110 -8.85 3.06 -8.37
CA SER A 110 -7.42 2.82 -8.27
C SER A 110 -6.88 3.36 -6.96
N MET A 111 -5.60 3.12 -6.72
CA MET A 111 -4.82 3.65 -5.61
C MET A 111 -3.98 4.83 -6.13
N PRO A 112 -4.29 6.09 -5.82
CA PRO A 112 -3.52 7.21 -6.34
C PRO A 112 -2.12 7.29 -5.70
N PRO A 113 -1.09 7.82 -6.40
CA PRO A 113 0.28 7.92 -5.89
C PRO A 113 0.42 8.91 -4.73
N LYS A 114 -0.55 9.82 -4.58
CA LYS A 114 -0.55 10.86 -3.55
C LYS A 114 -1.97 11.18 -3.10
N LEU A 115 -2.17 11.31 -1.79
CA LEU A 115 -3.44 11.70 -1.18
C LEU A 115 -3.22 12.75 -0.09
N LYS A 116 -4.19 13.65 0.07
CA LYS A 116 -4.33 14.44 1.31
C LYS A 116 -5.05 13.59 2.35
N SER A 117 -4.56 13.58 3.59
CA SER A 117 -5.27 12.91 4.68
C SER A 117 -6.53 13.69 5.06
N THR A 118 -7.67 13.01 5.11
CA THR A 118 -8.93 13.61 5.59
C THR A 118 -9.04 13.60 7.11
N SER A 119 -8.42 12.60 7.76
CA SER A 119 -8.44 12.43 9.21
C SER A 119 -7.31 13.18 9.94
N HIS A 120 -6.25 13.55 9.23
CA HIS A 120 -5.09 14.27 9.78
C HIS A 120 -4.79 15.49 8.89
N PRO A 121 -5.48 16.63 9.13
CA PRO A 121 -5.28 17.85 8.33
C PRO A 121 -3.81 18.28 8.26
N GLY A 122 -3.36 18.69 7.08
CA GLY A 122 -1.97 19.07 6.83
C GLY A 122 -1.05 17.89 6.43
N MET A 123 -1.45 16.65 6.69
CA MET A 123 -0.68 15.46 6.34
C MET A 123 -1.05 14.93 4.95
N GLN A 124 -0.06 14.36 4.28
CA GLN A 124 -0.21 13.71 2.99
C GLN A 124 0.33 12.27 3.05
N LEU A 125 -0.23 11.40 2.24
CA LEU A 125 0.30 10.07 1.98
C LEU A 125 0.90 10.07 0.57
N ILE A 126 2.09 9.52 0.41
CA ILE A 126 2.77 9.36 -0.88
C ILE A 126 3.20 7.90 -1.06
N ARG A 127 3.35 7.48 -2.32
CA ARG A 127 3.81 6.14 -2.70
C ARG A 127 4.99 6.25 -3.66
N PRO A 128 6.22 6.37 -3.13
CA PRO A 128 7.40 6.59 -3.97
C PRO A 128 7.67 5.45 -4.96
N LEU A 129 7.27 4.21 -4.61
CA LEU A 129 7.49 3.02 -5.44
C LEU A 129 6.33 2.73 -6.43
N TYR A 130 5.45 3.70 -6.67
CA TYR A 130 4.22 3.54 -7.44
C TYR A 130 4.41 2.94 -8.85
N TYR A 131 5.55 3.20 -9.49
CA TYR A 131 5.90 2.70 -10.82
C TYR A 131 6.94 1.56 -10.79
N VAL A 132 7.35 1.11 -9.61
CA VAL A 132 8.36 0.06 -9.44
C VAL A 132 7.65 -1.29 -9.36
N HIS A 133 8.09 -2.27 -10.14
CA HIS A 133 7.55 -3.61 -10.10
C HIS A 133 8.03 -4.37 -8.85
N GLU A 134 7.19 -5.27 -8.33
CA GLU A 134 7.53 -6.11 -7.18
C GLU A 134 8.82 -6.91 -7.42
N GLU A 135 9.00 -7.42 -8.64
CA GLU A 135 10.20 -8.19 -9.00
C GLU A 135 11.50 -7.39 -8.87
N ASP A 136 11.46 -6.09 -9.16
CA ASP A 136 12.64 -5.21 -9.01
C ASP A 136 12.94 -4.96 -7.52
N ILE A 137 11.91 -4.86 -6.68
CA ILE A 137 12.05 -4.76 -5.22
C ILE A 137 12.64 -6.05 -4.65
N VAL A 138 12.20 -7.21 -5.14
CA VAL A 138 12.74 -8.51 -4.72
C VAL A 138 14.21 -8.64 -5.11
N ARG A 139 14.58 -8.29 -6.35
CA ARG A 139 15.98 -8.28 -6.81
C ARG A 139 16.85 -7.33 -5.97
N TRP A 140 16.33 -6.14 -5.67
CA TRP A 140 17.03 -5.17 -4.82
C TRP A 140 17.24 -5.71 -3.40
N LYS A 141 16.22 -6.34 -2.82
CA LYS A 141 16.28 -7.01 -1.52
C LYS A 141 17.38 -8.09 -1.51
N GLU A 142 17.41 -8.95 -2.52
CA GLU A 142 18.39 -10.05 -2.64
C GLU A 142 19.82 -9.51 -2.80
N HIS A 143 19.99 -8.49 -3.66
CA HIS A 143 21.28 -7.85 -3.88
C HIS A 143 21.88 -7.24 -2.61
N ASN A 144 21.03 -6.69 -1.72
CA ASN A 144 21.47 -6.06 -0.47
C ASN A 144 21.46 -7.04 0.74
N GLY A 145 21.22 -8.33 0.54
CA GLY A 145 21.23 -9.33 1.61
C GLY A 145 20.13 -9.14 2.65
N LEU A 146 19.06 -8.42 2.30
CA LEU A 146 17.95 -8.11 3.22
C LEU A 146 17.00 -9.30 3.37
N SER A 147 16.44 -9.46 4.55
CA SER A 147 15.39 -10.43 4.84
C SER A 147 14.14 -9.72 5.33
N PHE A 148 12.99 -9.99 4.70
CA PHE A 148 11.72 -9.35 5.09
C PHE A 148 10.77 -10.35 5.72
N LEU A 149 10.02 -9.87 6.70
CA LEU A 149 8.94 -10.63 7.32
C LEU A 149 7.81 -10.86 6.31
N ARG A 150 7.42 -12.10 6.11
CA ARG A 150 6.23 -12.42 5.30
C ARG A 150 4.96 -11.99 6.01
N CYS A 151 4.80 -12.37 7.26
CA CYS A 151 3.74 -11.89 8.14
C CYS A 151 4.25 -11.94 9.58
N ALA A 152 4.05 -10.87 10.33
CA ALA A 152 4.58 -10.73 11.68
C ALA A 152 3.48 -10.78 12.77
N CYS A 153 2.25 -11.10 12.40
CA CYS A 153 1.13 -11.21 13.31
C CYS A 153 1.17 -12.52 14.10
N ARG A 154 0.82 -12.53 15.39
CA ARG A 154 0.70 -13.76 16.21
C ARG A 154 -0.35 -14.74 15.67
N PHE A 155 -1.22 -14.31 14.78
CA PHE A 155 -2.18 -15.14 14.06
C PHE A 155 -1.56 -15.87 12.86
N THR A 156 -0.22 -15.86 12.70
CA THR A 156 0.51 -16.28 11.50
C THR A 156 0.54 -17.79 11.24
N GLU A 157 0.23 -18.64 12.20
CA GLU A 157 0.04 -20.07 11.88
C GLU A 157 -1.13 -20.30 10.93
N ASN A 158 -2.12 -19.39 10.94
CA ASN A 158 -3.22 -19.35 9.98
C ASN A 158 -2.97 -18.41 8.79
N CYS A 159 -2.03 -17.46 8.88
CA CYS A 159 -1.81 -16.45 7.84
C CYS A 159 -1.22 -17.01 6.54
N ALA A 160 -0.38 -18.02 6.57
CA ALA A 160 0.13 -18.63 5.34
C ALA A 160 -1.01 -19.25 4.52
N ARG A 161 -2.00 -19.87 5.17
CA ARG A 161 -3.23 -20.35 4.52
C ARG A 161 -4.11 -19.18 4.06
N HIS A 162 -4.27 -18.15 4.90
CA HIS A 162 -5.07 -16.97 4.55
C HIS A 162 -4.45 -16.08 3.45
N GLU A 163 -3.13 -16.11 3.28
CA GLU A 163 -2.46 -15.38 2.20
C GLU A 163 -2.75 -16.04 0.83
N GLU A 164 -2.73 -17.37 0.77
CA GLU A 164 -3.10 -18.13 -0.43
C GLU A 164 -4.61 -18.07 -0.75
N GLU A 165 -5.46 -17.85 0.25
CA GLU A 165 -6.90 -17.65 0.14
C GLU A 165 -7.29 -16.17 0.00
N SER A 166 -6.30 -15.24 0.02
CA SER A 166 -6.62 -13.82 -0.05
C SER A 166 -7.04 -13.42 -1.46
N LYS A 167 -8.05 -12.54 -1.54
CA LYS A 167 -8.52 -11.95 -2.80
C LYS A 167 -7.38 -11.27 -3.59
N ARG A 168 -6.40 -10.71 -2.88
CA ARG A 168 -5.23 -10.10 -3.48
C ARG A 168 -4.34 -11.12 -4.18
N TYR A 169 -4.11 -12.26 -3.56
CA TYR A 169 -3.34 -13.36 -4.13
C TYR A 169 -4.02 -13.97 -5.37
N GLU A 170 -5.36 -14.06 -5.37
CA GLU A 170 -6.13 -14.45 -6.56
C GLU A 170 -5.90 -13.48 -7.71
N MET A 171 -5.90 -12.17 -7.45
CA MET A 171 -5.61 -11.16 -8.49
C MET A 171 -4.17 -11.28 -9.01
N LYS A 172 -3.21 -11.53 -8.13
CA LYS A 172 -1.82 -11.78 -8.52
C LYS A 172 -1.70 -12.99 -9.45
N LYS A 173 -2.37 -14.10 -9.13
CA LYS A 173 -2.42 -15.28 -10.00
C LYS A 173 -3.09 -14.98 -11.35
N LEU A 174 -4.18 -14.26 -11.35
CA LEU A 174 -4.89 -13.87 -12.56
C LEU A 174 -3.99 -13.05 -13.49
N VAL A 175 -3.31 -12.04 -12.97
CA VAL A 175 -2.36 -11.23 -13.74
C VAL A 175 -1.24 -12.10 -14.30
N ALA A 176 -0.64 -12.97 -13.48
CA ALA A 176 0.40 -13.88 -13.93
C ALA A 176 -0.07 -14.84 -15.05
N GLN A 177 -1.33 -15.30 -14.98
CA GLN A 177 -1.93 -16.09 -16.05
C GLN A 177 -2.16 -15.29 -17.33
N MET A 178 -2.68 -14.07 -17.21
CA MET A 178 -2.92 -13.19 -18.36
C MET A 178 -1.62 -12.81 -19.06
N LYS A 179 -0.53 -12.62 -18.33
CA LYS A 179 0.80 -12.31 -18.90
C LYS A 179 1.36 -13.42 -19.79
N LYS A 180 0.89 -14.67 -19.67
CA LYS A 180 1.30 -15.78 -20.56
C LYS A 180 0.81 -15.57 -22.00
N THR A 181 -0.34 -14.95 -22.19
CA THR A 181 -0.95 -14.68 -23.50
C THR A 181 -0.79 -13.23 -23.94
N ASN A 182 -0.75 -12.30 -23.00
CA ASN A 182 -0.52 -10.89 -23.24
C ASN A 182 0.57 -10.38 -22.27
N PRO A 183 1.84 -10.32 -22.70
CA PRO A 183 2.96 -9.88 -21.84
C PRO A 183 2.77 -8.50 -21.21
N ASN A 184 1.95 -7.64 -21.81
CA ASN A 184 1.66 -6.28 -21.33
C ASN A 184 0.35 -6.17 -20.55
N ALA A 185 -0.23 -7.28 -20.08
CA ALA A 185 -1.52 -7.28 -19.38
C ALA A 185 -1.50 -6.39 -18.11
N ASP A 186 -0.44 -6.46 -17.33
CA ASP A 186 -0.22 -5.64 -16.14
C ASP A 186 -0.17 -4.14 -16.47
N ILE A 187 0.59 -3.75 -17.49
CA ILE A 187 0.68 -2.37 -17.98
C ILE A 187 -0.69 -1.89 -18.49
N SER A 188 -1.44 -2.74 -19.17
CA SER A 188 -2.77 -2.42 -19.67
C SER A 188 -3.76 -2.17 -18.54
N ILE A 189 -3.75 -3.01 -17.50
CA ILE A 189 -4.56 -2.81 -16.30
C ILE A 189 -4.18 -1.51 -15.61
N PHE A 190 -2.88 -1.25 -15.43
CA PHE A 190 -2.41 -0.01 -14.80
C PHE A 190 -2.86 1.23 -15.58
N ARG A 191 -2.70 1.22 -16.91
CA ARG A 191 -3.08 2.33 -17.79
C ARG A 191 -4.58 2.57 -17.86
N SER A 192 -5.41 1.57 -17.60
CA SER A 192 -6.88 1.75 -17.59
C SER A 192 -7.33 2.80 -16.59
N ALA A 193 -6.60 2.99 -15.47
CA ALA A 193 -6.89 4.03 -14.51
C ALA A 193 -6.51 5.45 -14.95
N TYR A 194 -5.72 5.58 -16.02
CA TYR A 194 -5.34 6.86 -16.62
C TYR A 194 -6.17 7.22 -17.86
N ASN A 195 -6.80 6.21 -18.48
CA ASN A 195 -7.55 6.33 -19.72
C ASN A 195 -9.03 5.99 -19.48
N VAL A 196 -9.68 6.77 -18.62
CA VAL A 196 -11.11 6.58 -18.32
C VAL A 196 -11.93 7.46 -19.28
N HIS A 197 -12.73 6.81 -20.13
CA HIS A 197 -13.65 7.47 -21.04
C HIS A 197 -15.00 7.63 -20.36
N VAL A 198 -15.19 8.73 -19.64
CA VAL A 198 -16.40 8.98 -18.84
C VAL A 198 -17.70 9.01 -19.65
N ASP A 199 -17.61 9.38 -20.93
CA ASP A 199 -18.78 9.44 -21.83
C ASP A 199 -19.37 8.08 -22.15
N THR A 200 -18.59 7.01 -21.97
CA THR A 200 -19.03 5.62 -22.19
C THR A 200 -19.48 4.91 -20.92
N LEU A 201 -19.36 5.56 -19.76
CA LEU A 201 -19.80 5.00 -18.49
C LEU A 201 -21.31 5.22 -18.29
N ILE A 202 -21.98 4.19 -17.76
CA ILE A 202 -23.40 4.29 -17.41
C ILE A 202 -23.62 5.31 -16.30
N GLU A 203 -22.73 5.32 -15.30
CA GLU A 203 -22.73 6.27 -14.19
C GLU A 203 -21.31 6.42 -13.65
N TYR A 204 -20.94 7.60 -13.18
CA TYR A 204 -19.74 7.78 -12.37
C TYR A 204 -20.02 8.68 -11.18
N ASP A 205 -19.25 8.46 -10.10
CA ASP A 205 -19.33 9.26 -8.86
C ASP A 205 -18.06 10.08 -8.72
N THR A 206 -18.20 11.36 -8.44
CA THR A 206 -17.07 12.21 -8.05
C THR A 206 -17.49 13.20 -6.97
N LYS A 207 -16.69 13.30 -5.89
CA LYS A 207 -16.96 14.18 -4.74
C LYS A 207 -18.34 13.96 -4.11
N GLY A 208 -18.83 12.70 -4.12
CA GLY A 208 -20.13 12.33 -3.56
C GLY A 208 -21.32 12.73 -4.41
N LYS A 209 -21.12 13.20 -5.65
CA LYS A 209 -22.17 13.46 -6.63
C LYS A 209 -22.12 12.41 -7.74
N ARG A 210 -23.28 11.83 -8.07
CA ARG A 210 -23.46 10.86 -9.15
C ARG A 210 -23.86 11.58 -10.44
N TYR A 211 -23.35 11.05 -11.54
CA TYR A 211 -23.56 11.57 -12.90
C TYR A 211 -24.02 10.41 -13.79
N PRO A 212 -25.32 10.10 -13.86
CA PRO A 212 -25.86 9.08 -14.75
C PRO A 212 -25.75 9.51 -16.21
N PHE A 213 -25.64 8.54 -17.14
CA PHE A 213 -25.45 8.87 -18.55
C PHE A 213 -26.65 9.60 -19.16
N LEU A 214 -27.87 9.36 -18.67
CA LEU A 214 -29.08 10.03 -19.18
C LEU A 214 -29.05 11.55 -18.97
N GLU A 215 -28.50 12.05 -17.87
CA GLU A 215 -28.33 13.49 -17.66
C GLU A 215 -27.35 14.13 -18.65
N ARG A 216 -26.45 13.33 -19.26
CA ARG A 216 -25.45 13.78 -20.22
C ARG A 216 -25.81 13.45 -21.67
N TYR A 217 -26.88 12.67 -21.88
CA TYR A 217 -27.28 12.18 -23.21
C TYR A 217 -27.68 13.31 -24.17
N ASP A 218 -28.35 14.33 -23.65
CA ASP A 218 -28.82 15.48 -24.40
C ASP A 218 -27.84 16.68 -24.40
N GLU A 219 -26.74 16.60 -23.62
CA GLU A 219 -25.68 17.61 -23.62
C GLU A 219 -24.77 17.37 -24.85
N LYS A 220 -25.11 17.95 -26.00
CA LYS A 220 -24.26 18.02 -27.20
C LYS A 220 -23.86 19.44 -27.51
#